data_df930a3bed05225cf320a06d6e4defd6
#
_entry.id   df930a3bed05225cf320a06d6e4defd6
#
_cell.length_a   1.000
_cell.length_b   1.000
_cell.length_c   1.000
_cell.angle_alpha   90.00
_cell.angle_beta   90.00
_cell.angle_gamma   90.00
#
_symmetry.space_group_name_H-M   'P 1'
#
loop_
_entity.id
_entity.type
_entity.pdbx_description
1 polymer ?
#
loop_
_entity_poly.entity_id
_entity_poly.type
_entity_poly.pdbx_seq_one_letter_code
_entity_poly.pdbx_strand_id
1 'polypeptide(L)'
;YETSKSDHSNMGGRPECVAKTIFINGASKLITLDFGEGCELPNGHVLAGKIILNFLFNKESKTTTVTQTFDGFMFNSIVVEGEHTIVRTMENEKGNPQSVKTINITLTWPDGESVVKMGNKIREFIEGYDTKTWGDNVFLISGNWAHTFKDGIVYTSKITNSLRREVACRFILSGTI
;
A
#
# COMPACT_ATOMS: atom_id res chain seq x y z
N TYR A 1 4.77 13.21 27.57
CA TYR A 1 3.30 13.11 27.40
C TYR A 1 2.81 14.38 26.71
N GLU A 2 2.68 14.35 25.40
CA GLU A 2 1.90 15.36 24.67
C GLU A 2 0.96 14.67 23.71
N THR A 3 -0.32 14.70 24.06
CA THR A 3 -1.43 14.34 23.16
C THR A 3 -1.66 15.51 22.22
N SER A 4 -1.16 15.41 20.99
CA SER A 4 -1.44 16.38 19.96
C SER A 4 -2.84 16.15 19.39
N LYS A 5 -3.71 17.15 19.53
CA LYS A 5 -5.05 17.22 18.96
C LYS A 5 -4.96 17.33 17.45
N SER A 6 -5.83 16.58 16.77
CA SER A 6 -5.97 16.54 15.33
C SER A 6 -6.55 17.84 14.76
N ASP A 7 -5.86 18.45 13.81
CA ASP A 7 -6.45 19.46 12.94
C ASP A 7 -7.27 18.80 11.82
N HIS A 8 -8.51 19.24 11.70
CA HIS A 8 -9.44 18.87 10.65
C HIS A 8 -9.13 19.63 9.36
N SER A 9 -8.71 18.93 8.32
CA SER A 9 -8.92 19.37 6.95
C SER A 9 -9.73 18.31 6.19
N ASN A 10 -10.95 18.67 5.84
CA ASN A 10 -11.92 17.88 5.09
C ASN A 10 -11.40 17.56 3.67
N MET A 11 -10.95 16.33 3.47
CA MET A 11 -11.00 15.64 2.18
C MET A 11 -11.25 14.16 2.46
N GLY A 12 -12.49 13.71 2.34
CA GLY A 12 -12.90 12.33 2.56
C GLY A 12 -12.72 11.91 4.01
N GLY A 13 -13.61 12.35 4.90
CA GLY A 13 -13.55 12.06 6.34
C GLY A 13 -13.39 10.56 6.59
N ARG A 14 -12.45 10.20 7.47
CA ARG A 14 -12.35 8.84 8.00
C ARG A 14 -13.73 8.44 8.56
N PRO A 15 -14.24 7.23 8.22
CA PRO A 15 -15.47 6.74 8.82
C PRO A 15 -15.41 6.79 10.35
N GLU A 16 -16.48 7.16 11.01
CA GLU A 16 -16.52 7.30 12.48
C GLU A 16 -16.18 6.00 13.21
N CYS A 17 -16.47 4.86 12.58
CA CYS A 17 -16.18 3.53 13.10
C CYS A 17 -14.69 3.15 13.08
N VAL A 18 -13.81 3.94 12.44
CA VAL A 18 -12.36 3.64 12.39
C VAL A 18 -11.62 4.37 13.50
N ALA A 19 -11.14 3.66 14.50
CA ALA A 19 -10.22 4.21 15.48
C ALA A 19 -8.80 4.26 14.91
N LYS A 20 -8.12 5.40 15.08
CA LYS A 20 -6.74 5.59 14.61
C LYS A 20 -5.87 5.97 15.79
N THR A 21 -4.81 5.20 16.03
CA THR A 21 -3.77 5.54 16.99
C THR A 21 -2.45 5.82 16.27
N ILE A 22 -1.66 6.74 16.81
CA ILE A 22 -0.36 7.09 16.26
C ILE A 22 0.63 7.12 17.42
N PHE A 23 1.72 6.38 17.28
CA PHE A 23 2.85 6.40 18.18
C PHE A 23 4.11 6.79 17.42
N ILE A 24 4.86 7.77 17.93
CA ILE A 24 6.10 8.25 17.31
C ILE A 24 7.24 8.06 18.29
N ASN A 25 8.32 7.43 17.84
CA ASN A 25 9.54 7.24 18.62
C ASN A 25 10.77 7.45 17.71
N GLY A 26 11.41 8.62 17.84
CA GLY A 26 12.56 8.98 17.03
C GLY A 26 12.28 8.91 15.52
N ALA A 27 12.99 8.04 14.82
CA ALA A 27 12.85 7.84 13.38
C ALA A 27 11.70 6.88 12.98
N SER A 28 10.97 6.35 13.96
CA SER A 28 9.88 5.41 13.73
C SER A 28 8.52 6.02 14.03
N LYS A 29 7.51 5.64 13.24
CA LYS A 29 6.12 6.03 13.45
C LYS A 29 5.24 4.80 13.23
N LEU A 30 4.46 4.45 14.25
CA LEU A 30 3.48 3.39 14.18
C LEU A 30 2.08 4.00 14.06
N ILE A 31 1.31 3.54 13.08
CA ILE A 31 -0.11 3.89 12.92
C ILE A 31 -0.91 2.61 12.98
N THR A 32 -1.90 2.56 13.86
CA THR A 32 -2.88 1.48 13.89
C THR A 32 -4.24 2.03 13.45
N LEU A 33 -4.85 1.38 12.49
CA LEU A 33 -6.24 1.58 12.09
C LEU A 33 -7.02 0.39 12.62
N ASP A 34 -7.92 0.65 13.57
CA ASP A 34 -8.78 -0.37 14.20
C ASP A 34 -10.21 -0.20 13.68
N PHE A 35 -10.72 -1.24 13.04
CA PHE A 35 -12.07 -1.30 12.45
C PHE A 35 -13.06 -2.03 13.38
N GLY A 36 -12.59 -2.48 14.56
CA GLY A 36 -13.40 -3.23 15.52
C GLY A 36 -13.92 -4.56 14.95
N GLU A 37 -15.11 -4.95 15.33
CA GLU A 37 -15.79 -6.17 14.86
C GLU A 37 -16.43 -6.02 13.48
N GLY A 38 -16.62 -4.78 13.00
CA GLY A 38 -17.18 -4.49 11.68
C GLY A 38 -17.44 -2.99 11.49
N CYS A 39 -16.81 -2.42 10.48
CA CYS A 39 -16.93 -1.01 10.11
C CYS A 39 -17.35 -0.92 8.64
N GLU A 40 -18.60 -0.49 8.40
CA GLU A 40 -19.10 -0.27 7.05
C GLU A 40 -18.59 1.07 6.51
N LEU A 41 -17.95 1.03 5.36
CA LEU A 41 -17.49 2.20 4.64
C LEU A 41 -18.60 2.80 3.77
N PRO A 42 -18.52 4.10 3.39
CA PRO A 42 -19.53 4.76 2.54
C PRO A 42 -19.76 4.08 1.17
N ASN A 43 -18.84 3.26 0.71
CA ASN A 43 -18.97 2.48 -0.52
C ASN A 43 -19.56 1.08 -0.31
N GLY A 44 -20.05 0.78 0.89
CA GLY A 44 -20.70 -0.49 1.24
C GLY A 44 -19.74 -1.64 1.58
N HIS A 45 -18.43 -1.39 1.59
CA HIS A 45 -17.48 -2.40 2.07
C HIS A 45 -17.45 -2.46 3.60
N VAL A 46 -17.35 -3.67 4.16
CA VAL A 46 -17.23 -3.90 5.60
C VAL A 46 -15.80 -4.34 5.90
N LEU A 47 -15.16 -3.61 6.82
CA LEU A 47 -13.82 -3.93 7.33
C LEU A 47 -13.92 -4.32 8.80
N ALA A 48 -13.10 -5.27 9.25
CA ALA A 48 -12.98 -5.66 10.66
C ALA A 48 -11.51 -5.91 11.02
N GLY A 49 -11.19 -5.92 12.32
CA GLY A 49 -9.81 -6.12 12.80
C GLY A 49 -8.94 -4.88 12.59
N LYS A 50 -7.62 -5.08 12.44
CA LYS A 50 -6.67 -3.97 12.43
C LYS A 50 -5.70 -4.02 11.27
N ILE A 51 -5.34 -2.83 10.77
CA ILE A 51 -4.19 -2.61 9.89
C ILE A 51 -3.15 -1.82 10.68
N ILE A 52 -1.93 -2.36 10.70
CA ILE A 52 -0.80 -1.77 11.42
C ILE A 52 0.23 -1.31 10.38
N LEU A 53 0.60 -0.03 10.43
CA LEU A 53 1.57 0.60 9.55
C LEU A 53 2.77 1.05 10.36
N ASN A 54 3.93 0.43 10.14
CA ASN A 54 5.19 0.82 10.76
C ASN A 54 6.05 1.59 9.74
N PHE A 55 6.35 2.84 10.03
CA PHE A 55 7.21 3.71 9.24
C PHE A 55 8.57 3.80 9.90
N LEU A 56 9.62 3.52 9.15
CA LEU A 56 11.00 3.70 9.57
C LEU A 56 11.73 4.61 8.57
N PHE A 57 12.26 5.72 9.08
CA PHE A 57 13.01 6.66 8.28
C PHE A 57 14.51 6.47 8.52
N ASN A 58 15.26 6.24 7.45
CA ASN A 58 16.72 6.20 7.45
C ASN A 58 17.27 7.49 6.83
N LYS A 59 17.95 8.30 7.64
CA LYS A 59 18.51 9.60 7.22
C LYS A 59 19.69 9.44 6.27
N GLU A 60 20.53 8.42 6.47
CA GLU A 60 21.74 8.21 5.69
C GLU A 60 21.42 7.82 4.26
N SER A 61 20.53 6.84 4.10
CA SER A 61 20.07 6.39 2.77
C SER A 61 18.94 7.22 2.20
N LYS A 62 18.40 8.21 2.93
CA LYS A 62 17.21 9.00 2.56
C LYS A 62 16.03 8.13 2.14
N THR A 63 15.85 7.00 2.84
CA THR A 63 14.77 6.05 2.55
C THR A 63 13.72 6.05 3.65
N THR A 64 12.49 5.72 3.26
CA THR A 64 11.40 5.43 4.19
C THR A 64 10.89 4.03 3.91
N THR A 65 11.00 3.15 4.90
CA THR A 65 10.37 1.83 4.86
C THR A 65 9.03 1.89 5.55
N VAL A 66 7.99 1.39 4.89
CA VAL A 66 6.65 1.23 5.47
C VAL A 66 6.31 -0.26 5.43
N THR A 67 6.16 -0.87 6.61
CA THR A 67 5.66 -2.24 6.73
C THR A 67 4.21 -2.19 7.17
N GLN A 68 3.34 -2.82 6.40
CA GLN A 68 1.92 -2.99 6.71
C GLN A 68 1.66 -4.44 7.09
N THR A 69 1.11 -4.66 8.27
CA THR A 69 0.69 -5.96 8.78
C THR A 69 -0.79 -5.92 9.18
N PHE A 70 -1.35 -7.09 9.43
CA PHE A 70 -2.76 -7.29 9.70
C PHE A 70 -2.92 -8.04 11.02
N ASP A 71 -3.90 -7.64 11.84
CA ASP A 71 -4.26 -8.30 13.10
C ASP A 71 -5.77 -8.57 13.06
N GLY A 72 -6.14 -9.82 12.76
CA GLY A 72 -7.52 -10.24 12.58
C GLY A 72 -8.26 -9.45 11.48
N PHE A 73 -7.53 -8.91 10.52
CA PHE A 73 -8.13 -8.02 9.51
C PHE A 73 -8.96 -8.80 8.49
N MET A 74 -10.18 -8.31 8.26
CA MET A 74 -11.09 -8.83 7.25
C MET A 74 -11.58 -7.70 6.34
N PHE A 75 -11.73 -8.04 5.06
CA PHE A 75 -12.35 -7.21 4.04
C PHE A 75 -13.53 -7.97 3.43
N ASN A 76 -14.76 -7.52 3.66
CA ASN A 76 -15.99 -8.21 3.23
C ASN A 76 -15.96 -9.71 3.59
N SER A 77 -15.63 -10.05 4.84
CA SER A 77 -15.50 -11.42 5.36
C SER A 77 -14.32 -12.24 4.82
N ILE A 78 -13.49 -11.67 3.93
CA ILE A 78 -12.24 -12.29 3.47
C ILE A 78 -11.17 -11.98 4.51
N VAL A 79 -10.58 -13.00 5.12
CA VAL A 79 -9.45 -12.85 6.05
C VAL A 79 -8.20 -12.49 5.26
N VAL A 80 -7.47 -11.49 5.72
CA VAL A 80 -6.23 -11.00 5.11
C VAL A 80 -5.09 -11.16 6.11
N GLU A 81 -4.08 -11.93 5.76
CA GLU A 81 -2.90 -12.18 6.59
C GLU A 81 -1.62 -11.89 5.81
N GLY A 82 -0.50 -11.79 6.53
CA GLY A 82 0.82 -11.53 5.93
C GLY A 82 1.23 -10.07 6.01
N GLU A 83 2.02 -9.60 5.03
CA GLU A 83 2.57 -8.25 5.06
C GLU A 83 2.78 -7.64 3.67
N HIS A 84 2.76 -6.32 3.66
CA HIS A 84 3.28 -5.49 2.57
C HIS A 84 4.43 -4.64 3.08
N THR A 85 5.55 -4.62 2.35
CA THR A 85 6.64 -3.67 2.62
C THR A 85 6.78 -2.72 1.45
N ILE A 86 6.91 -1.42 1.73
CA ILE A 86 7.16 -0.38 0.74
C ILE A 86 8.42 0.36 1.15
N VAL A 87 9.46 0.28 0.33
CA VAL A 87 10.67 1.09 0.46
C VAL A 87 10.57 2.26 -0.51
N ARG A 88 10.59 3.48 0.01
CA ARG A 88 10.61 4.72 -0.77
C ARG A 88 11.99 5.32 -0.72
N THR A 89 12.54 5.62 -1.89
CA THR A 89 13.84 6.26 -2.07
C THR A 89 13.61 7.59 -2.78
N MET A 90 14.29 8.64 -2.32
CA MET A 90 14.15 9.98 -2.93
C MET A 90 14.82 10.05 -4.30
N GLU A 91 15.91 9.32 -4.48
CA GLU A 91 16.70 9.28 -5.72
C GLU A 91 17.19 7.85 -5.95
N ASN A 92 16.81 7.25 -7.08
CA ASN A 92 17.37 5.99 -7.55
C ASN A 92 18.67 6.25 -8.36
N GLU A 93 19.24 5.23 -8.98
CA GLU A 93 20.45 5.36 -9.81
C GLU A 93 20.32 6.34 -10.99
N LYS A 94 19.08 6.65 -11.39
CA LYS A 94 18.75 7.63 -12.44
C LYS A 94 18.42 9.02 -11.91
N GLY A 95 18.45 9.21 -10.58
CA GLY A 95 18.07 10.46 -9.92
C GLY A 95 16.56 10.62 -9.69
N ASN A 96 15.75 9.61 -9.96
CA ASN A 96 14.30 9.69 -9.84
C ASN A 96 13.81 9.16 -8.48
N PRO A 97 12.77 9.75 -7.89
CA PRO A 97 12.09 9.15 -6.75
C PRO A 97 11.48 7.80 -7.12
N GLN A 98 11.63 6.82 -6.24
CA GLN A 98 11.18 5.45 -6.49
C GLN A 98 10.51 4.86 -5.27
N SER A 99 9.56 3.96 -5.50
CA SER A 99 9.05 3.05 -4.46
C SER A 99 9.07 1.61 -4.94
N VAL A 100 9.57 0.73 -4.08
CA VAL A 100 9.53 -0.72 -4.27
C VAL A 100 8.54 -1.29 -3.27
N LYS A 101 7.47 -1.91 -3.76
CA LYS A 101 6.48 -2.62 -2.94
C LYS A 101 6.72 -4.11 -3.05
N THR A 102 6.95 -4.77 -1.91
CA THR A 102 6.95 -6.22 -1.78
C THR A 102 5.63 -6.66 -1.15
N ILE A 103 5.03 -7.70 -1.70
CA ILE A 103 3.72 -8.22 -1.28
C ILE A 103 3.91 -9.68 -0.91
N ASN A 104 3.45 -10.05 0.27
CA ASN A 104 3.35 -11.42 0.74
C ASN A 104 2.10 -11.53 1.61
N ILE A 105 0.96 -11.79 0.98
CA ILE A 105 -0.33 -11.87 1.67
C ILE A 105 -1.07 -13.15 1.31
N THR A 106 -1.86 -13.63 2.27
CA THR A 106 -2.83 -14.69 2.08
C THR A 106 -4.23 -14.10 2.22
N LEU A 107 -5.10 -14.43 1.29
CA LEU A 107 -6.52 -14.14 1.33
C LEU A 107 -7.27 -15.44 1.55
N THR A 108 -8.14 -15.50 2.55
CA THR A 108 -8.95 -16.69 2.85
C THR A 108 -10.44 -16.31 2.84
N TRP A 109 -11.22 -16.97 2.01
CA TRP A 109 -12.66 -16.77 1.89
C TRP A 109 -13.43 -17.58 2.96
N PRO A 110 -14.70 -17.22 3.25
CA PRO A 110 -15.51 -17.93 4.25
C PRO A 110 -15.76 -19.42 3.95
N ASP A 111 -15.70 -19.82 2.68
CA ASP A 111 -15.80 -21.22 2.23
C ASP A 111 -14.50 -22.02 2.43
N GLY A 112 -13.44 -21.38 2.92
CA GLY A 112 -12.14 -21.97 3.17
C GLY A 112 -11.23 -22.03 1.96
N GLU A 113 -11.64 -21.46 0.82
CA GLU A 113 -10.73 -21.24 -0.31
C GLU A 113 -9.69 -20.17 0.04
N SER A 114 -8.49 -20.30 -0.50
CA SER A 114 -7.43 -19.34 -0.23
C SER A 114 -6.51 -19.10 -1.41
N VAL A 115 -5.91 -17.92 -1.42
CA VAL A 115 -4.88 -17.55 -2.39
C VAL A 115 -3.74 -16.82 -1.69
N VAL A 116 -2.51 -17.27 -1.97
CA VAL A 116 -1.29 -16.57 -1.56
C VAL A 116 -0.84 -15.68 -2.71
N LYS A 117 -0.68 -14.41 -2.45
CA LYS A 117 -0.16 -13.42 -3.40
C LYS A 117 1.23 -12.98 -2.98
N MET A 118 2.22 -13.27 -3.81
CA MET A 118 3.62 -12.87 -3.60
C MET A 118 4.15 -12.13 -4.80
N GLY A 119 5.02 -11.14 -4.57
CA GLY A 119 5.67 -10.44 -5.66
C GLY A 119 6.18 -9.06 -5.30
N ASN A 120 6.63 -8.35 -6.32
CA ASN A 120 7.10 -6.99 -6.18
C ASN A 120 6.51 -6.08 -7.26
N LYS A 121 6.44 -4.79 -6.93
CA LYS A 121 6.04 -3.73 -7.83
C LYS A 121 6.95 -2.54 -7.60
N ILE A 122 7.62 -2.09 -8.64
CA ILE A 122 8.46 -0.90 -8.64
C ILE A 122 7.68 0.22 -9.32
N ARG A 123 7.66 1.38 -8.71
CA ARG A 123 7.09 2.59 -9.26
C ARG A 123 8.16 3.67 -9.23
N GLU A 124 8.66 4.05 -10.40
CA GLU A 124 9.60 5.13 -10.63
C GLU A 124 8.84 6.38 -11.05
N PHE A 125 9.10 7.51 -10.40
CA PHE A 125 8.48 8.79 -10.68
C PHE A 125 9.39 9.57 -11.63
N ILE A 126 9.04 9.63 -12.92
CA ILE A 126 9.95 10.09 -13.98
C ILE A 126 9.73 11.55 -14.41
N GLU A 127 8.52 12.11 -14.21
CA GLU A 127 8.20 13.49 -14.58
C GLU A 127 7.22 14.09 -13.57
N GLY A 128 7.33 15.39 -13.25
CA GLY A 128 6.42 16.11 -12.38
C GLY A 128 6.75 16.08 -10.88
N TYR A 129 7.82 15.39 -10.45
CA TYR A 129 8.17 15.28 -9.03
C TYR A 129 8.77 16.55 -8.42
N ASP A 130 9.21 17.49 -9.25
CA ASP A 130 9.77 18.80 -8.89
C ASP A 130 8.75 19.94 -9.05
N THR A 131 7.55 19.65 -9.54
CA THR A 131 6.46 20.62 -9.70
C THR A 131 5.51 20.56 -8.50
N LYS A 132 4.58 21.52 -8.42
CA LYS A 132 3.47 21.51 -7.46
C LYS A 132 2.15 21.04 -8.10
N THR A 133 2.21 20.60 -9.36
CA THR A 133 1.05 20.24 -10.16
C THR A 133 0.88 18.71 -10.12
N TRP A 134 -0.21 18.22 -9.54
CA TRP A 134 -0.46 16.78 -9.50
C TRP A 134 -0.70 16.15 -10.88
N GLY A 135 -1.30 16.93 -11.80
CA GLY A 135 -1.74 16.44 -13.11
C GLY A 135 -0.61 16.10 -14.09
N ASP A 136 0.60 16.65 -13.89
CA ASP A 136 1.76 16.42 -14.77
C ASP A 136 2.64 15.23 -14.33
N ASN A 137 2.24 14.54 -13.29
CA ASN A 137 2.99 13.41 -12.75
C ASN A 137 2.96 12.20 -13.68
N VAL A 138 4.14 11.66 -13.98
CA VAL A 138 4.34 10.48 -14.80
C VAL A 138 5.14 9.42 -14.06
N PHE A 139 4.66 8.19 -14.13
CA PHE A 139 5.27 7.05 -13.47
C PHE A 139 5.57 5.93 -14.47
N LEU A 140 6.69 5.25 -14.30
CA LEU A 140 6.96 3.93 -14.86
C LEU A 140 6.74 2.88 -13.80
N ILE A 141 6.02 1.83 -14.17
CA ILE A 141 5.69 0.72 -13.28
C ILE A 141 6.27 -0.55 -13.85
N SER A 142 6.99 -1.30 -13.04
CA SER A 142 7.54 -2.62 -13.36
C SER A 142 7.33 -3.58 -12.20
N GLY A 143 7.59 -4.86 -12.40
CA GLY A 143 7.49 -5.87 -11.36
C GLY A 143 6.91 -7.19 -11.86
N ASN A 144 6.77 -8.11 -10.93
CA ASN A 144 6.19 -9.42 -11.16
C ASN A 144 5.47 -9.89 -9.90
N TRP A 145 4.49 -10.79 -10.07
CA TRP A 145 3.77 -11.41 -8.95
C TRP A 145 3.24 -12.77 -9.34
N ALA A 146 3.01 -13.58 -8.32
CA ALA A 146 2.38 -14.87 -8.41
C ALA A 146 1.15 -14.93 -7.50
N HIS A 147 0.15 -15.68 -7.94
CA HIS A 147 -1.00 -16.09 -7.15
C HIS A 147 -0.96 -17.60 -7.06
N THR A 148 -0.83 -18.14 -5.85
CA THR A 148 -0.87 -19.58 -5.57
C THR A 148 -2.19 -19.90 -4.90
N PHE A 149 -3.00 -20.71 -5.54
CA PHE A 149 -4.30 -21.14 -5.03
C PHE A 149 -4.14 -22.36 -4.12
N LYS A 150 -5.14 -22.63 -3.30
CA LYS A 150 -5.18 -23.73 -2.34
C LYS A 150 -4.97 -25.10 -2.99
N ASP A 151 -5.44 -25.30 -4.19
CA ASP A 151 -5.27 -26.51 -5.00
C ASP A 151 -3.86 -26.65 -5.61
N GLY A 152 -2.97 -25.69 -5.39
CA GLY A 152 -1.60 -25.66 -5.88
C GLY A 152 -1.44 -25.04 -7.26
N ILE A 153 -2.51 -24.57 -7.91
CA ILE A 153 -2.43 -23.87 -9.19
C ILE A 153 -1.71 -22.52 -8.97
N VAL A 154 -0.77 -22.18 -9.85
CA VAL A 154 0.00 -20.94 -9.78
C VAL A 154 -0.18 -20.14 -11.05
N TYR A 155 -0.64 -18.90 -10.90
CA TYR A 155 -0.64 -17.88 -11.96
C TYR A 155 0.45 -16.86 -11.71
N THR A 156 1.31 -16.67 -12.71
CA THR A 156 2.37 -15.65 -12.65
C THR A 156 2.09 -14.54 -13.64
N SER A 157 2.42 -13.32 -13.25
CA SER A 157 2.34 -12.13 -14.10
C SER A 157 3.65 -11.37 -14.00
N LYS A 158 4.16 -10.90 -15.13
CA LYS A 158 5.38 -10.09 -15.20
C LYS A 158 5.16 -8.93 -16.16
N ILE A 159 5.51 -7.74 -15.72
CA ILE A 159 5.58 -6.57 -16.60
C ILE A 159 6.87 -6.70 -17.43
N THR A 160 6.74 -6.97 -18.72
CA THR A 160 7.86 -7.16 -19.65
C THR A 160 8.35 -5.84 -20.24
N ASN A 161 7.43 -4.89 -20.48
CA ASN A 161 7.76 -3.51 -20.79
C ASN A 161 7.09 -2.61 -19.76
N SER A 162 7.84 -1.71 -19.12
CA SER A 162 7.33 -0.85 -18.06
C SER A 162 6.03 -0.16 -18.47
N LEU A 163 5.04 -0.21 -17.60
CA LEU A 163 3.77 0.46 -17.82
C LEU A 163 3.94 1.96 -17.57
N ARG A 164 3.61 2.80 -18.55
CA ARG A 164 3.58 4.25 -18.40
C ARG A 164 2.21 4.69 -17.87
N ARG A 165 2.22 5.36 -16.74
CA ARG A 165 1.04 5.93 -16.09
C ARG A 165 1.21 7.43 -15.97
N GLU A 166 0.37 8.20 -16.64
CA GLU A 166 0.24 9.66 -16.49
C GLU A 166 -0.98 9.96 -15.61
N VAL A 167 -0.84 10.87 -14.65
CA VAL A 167 -1.95 11.18 -13.73
C VAL A 167 -3.11 11.88 -14.47
N ALA A 168 -2.80 12.68 -15.47
CA ALA A 168 -3.81 13.31 -16.33
C ALA A 168 -4.67 12.31 -17.12
N CYS A 169 -4.20 11.07 -17.30
CA CYS A 169 -4.93 10.04 -18.02
C CYS A 169 -5.47 8.97 -17.07
N ARG A 170 -6.73 8.56 -17.26
CA ARG A 170 -7.37 7.50 -16.46
C ARG A 170 -6.74 6.12 -16.67
N PHE A 171 -6.16 5.88 -17.84
CA PHE A 171 -5.66 4.57 -18.26
C PHE A 171 -4.14 4.50 -18.25
N ILE A 172 -3.61 3.28 -18.32
CA ILE A 172 -2.20 3.02 -18.63
C ILE A 172 -2.00 3.34 -20.11
N LEU A 173 -0.99 4.12 -20.44
CA LEU A 173 -0.77 4.61 -21.81
C LEU A 173 0.05 3.65 -22.64
N SER A 174 0.99 2.94 -22.05
CA SER A 174 1.84 1.99 -22.74
C SER A 174 2.43 0.96 -21.78
N GLY A 175 3.04 -0.09 -22.32
CA GLY A 175 3.68 -1.17 -21.61
C GLY A 175 2.98 -2.51 -21.85
N THR A 176 3.56 -3.59 -21.30
CA THR A 176 3.09 -4.98 -21.53
C THR A 176 3.22 -5.78 -20.24
N ILE A 177 2.23 -6.59 -19.96
CA ILE A 177 2.22 -7.58 -18.87
C ILE A 177 2.28 -8.97 -19.49
#